data_c8431de7a3f551168fb79826ff317d83
#
_entry.id   c8431de7a3f551168fb79826ff317d83
#
_cell.length_a   1.000
_cell.length_b   1.000
_cell.length_c   1.000
_cell.angle_alpha   90.00
_cell.angle_beta   90.00
_cell.angle_gamma   90.00
#
_symmetry.space_group_name_H-M   'P 1'
#
loop_
_entity.id
_entity.type
_entity.pdbx_description
1 polymer ?
#
loop_
_entity_poly.entity_id
_entity_poly.type
_entity_poly.pdbx_seq_one_letter_code
_entity_poly.pdbx_strand_id
1 'polypeptide(L)'
;MKTLRIFLQFLFVVANVVAVVLLIVSAYSDRVSPETSMTLSYLGLAFPVLCVVNLCFIIYWLFLWEWKFLLIGIFSFLLCWGPVKRYFPFHSHKDVPREEVLKVLTYNVMAFGYKNHTKIAPNKIIQYIANSDADIVCLQEYATAKSEKSLTASKIYDALSMYPYRSVFYQSSTKFQSFGIAVFSKYPLSNSRMVKYDSDYNGSSVHEVNIKGKKLTLINNHLESFKLTMEDRTRYSSLIKRSEEHTSELQSLTNL
;
A
#
# COMPACT_ATOMS: atom_id res chain seq x y z
N MET A 1 30.94 9.38 40.45
CA MET A 1 30.11 10.11 39.49
C MET A 1 30.71 10.22 38.10
N LYS A 2 31.98 10.60 37.88
CA LYS A 2 32.61 10.67 36.54
C LYS A 2 32.59 9.34 35.78
N THR A 3 32.98 8.23 36.46
CA THR A 3 33.03 6.89 35.85
C THR A 3 31.66 6.41 35.36
N LEU A 4 30.60 6.63 36.15
CA LEU A 4 29.23 6.29 35.77
C LEU A 4 28.78 7.09 34.53
N ARG A 5 29.09 8.38 34.48
CA ARG A 5 28.77 9.24 33.33
C ARG A 5 29.46 8.74 32.05
N ILE A 6 30.76 8.40 32.14
CA ILE A 6 31.53 7.88 31.00
C ILE A 6 30.93 6.55 30.52
N PHE A 7 30.59 5.66 31.45
CA PHE A 7 29.98 4.37 31.13
C PHE A 7 28.61 4.54 30.44
N LEU A 8 27.74 5.40 30.97
CA LEU A 8 26.43 5.70 30.32
C LEU A 8 26.62 6.31 28.94
N GLN A 9 27.54 7.27 28.79
CA GLN A 9 27.82 7.87 27.49
C GLN A 9 28.31 6.82 26.47
N PHE A 10 29.17 5.89 26.89
CA PHE A 10 29.60 4.78 26.04
C PHE A 10 28.42 3.90 25.58
N LEU A 11 27.52 3.52 26.50
CA LEU A 11 26.34 2.74 26.16
C LEU A 11 25.44 3.47 25.12
N PHE A 12 25.23 4.79 25.29
CA PHE A 12 24.47 5.58 24.35
C PHE A 12 25.14 5.67 22.98
N VAL A 13 26.46 5.76 22.92
CA VAL A 13 27.20 5.73 21.64
C VAL A 13 27.02 4.38 20.95
N VAL A 14 27.16 3.27 21.68
CA VAL A 14 26.95 1.93 21.13
C VAL A 14 25.51 1.78 20.59
N ALA A 15 24.51 2.20 21.38
CA ALA A 15 23.12 2.16 20.96
C ALA A 15 22.86 3.01 19.69
N ASN A 16 23.48 4.20 19.61
CA ASN A 16 23.39 5.05 18.42
C ASN A 16 24.01 4.38 17.18
N VAL A 17 25.18 3.78 17.31
CA VAL A 17 25.84 3.06 16.20
C VAL A 17 24.96 1.90 15.73
N VAL A 18 24.42 1.11 16.66
CA VAL A 18 23.48 0.02 16.33
C VAL A 18 22.25 0.55 15.60
N ALA A 19 21.65 1.65 16.10
CA ALA A 19 20.49 2.27 15.47
C ALA A 19 20.80 2.77 14.04
N VAL A 20 21.98 3.35 13.81
CA VAL A 20 22.44 3.79 12.49
C VAL A 20 22.62 2.60 11.53
N VAL A 21 23.24 1.51 12.00
CA VAL A 21 23.41 0.30 11.18
C VAL A 21 22.05 -0.28 10.80
N LEU A 22 21.13 -0.41 11.78
CA LEU A 22 19.76 -0.90 11.52
C LEU A 22 19.01 0.01 10.56
N LEU A 23 19.15 1.34 10.66
CA LEU A 23 18.55 2.30 9.73
C LEU A 23 19.05 2.06 8.31
N ILE A 24 20.36 1.94 8.10
CA ILE A 24 20.94 1.73 6.77
C ILE A 24 20.49 0.38 6.20
N VAL A 25 20.55 -0.69 6.98
CA VAL A 25 20.13 -2.03 6.53
C VAL A 25 18.64 -2.03 6.17
N SER A 26 17.78 -1.40 6.99
CA SER A 26 16.34 -1.32 6.71
C SER A 26 16.04 -0.46 5.48
N ALA A 27 16.77 0.64 5.29
CA ALA A 27 16.61 1.54 4.14
C ALA A 27 16.82 0.86 2.79
N TYR A 28 17.67 -0.17 2.74
CA TYR A 28 18.04 -0.90 1.53
C TYR A 28 17.55 -2.36 1.53
N SER A 29 16.68 -2.72 2.43
CA SER A 29 16.09 -4.07 2.51
C SER A 29 15.27 -4.45 1.28
N ASP A 30 14.76 -3.47 0.52
CA ASP A 30 14.03 -3.64 -0.73
C ASP A 30 14.89 -4.26 -1.87
N ARG A 31 16.21 -4.31 -1.69
CA ARG A 31 17.14 -4.94 -2.65
C ARG A 31 17.31 -6.43 -2.44
N VAL A 32 16.76 -6.97 -1.36
CA VAL A 32 16.87 -8.40 -1.03
C VAL A 32 15.48 -9.02 -1.13
N SER A 33 15.37 -10.12 -1.91
CA SER A 33 14.11 -10.84 -2.02
C SER A 33 13.70 -11.43 -0.66
N PRO A 34 12.39 -11.36 -0.29
CA PRO A 34 11.85 -12.04 0.88
C PRO A 34 12.15 -13.54 0.91
N GLU A 35 12.25 -14.19 -0.26
CA GLU A 35 12.65 -15.60 -0.38
C GLU A 35 14.08 -15.84 0.10
N THR A 36 14.97 -14.85 -0.10
CA THR A 36 16.37 -14.94 0.37
C THR A 36 16.50 -14.64 1.86
N SER A 37 15.77 -13.63 2.36
CA SER A 37 15.80 -13.27 3.79
C SER A 37 14.51 -12.58 4.22
N MET A 38 13.67 -13.33 4.90
CA MET A 38 12.45 -12.82 5.52
C MET A 38 12.76 -11.78 6.62
N THR A 39 13.84 -11.98 7.38
CA THR A 39 14.27 -11.06 8.46
C THR A 39 14.57 -9.65 7.94
N LEU A 40 15.26 -9.54 6.79
CA LEU A 40 15.56 -8.23 6.18
C LEU A 40 14.28 -7.54 5.69
N SER A 41 13.32 -8.30 5.16
CA SER A 41 12.02 -7.75 4.75
C SER A 41 11.24 -7.16 5.93
N TYR A 42 11.22 -7.85 7.07
CA TYR A 42 10.62 -7.32 8.30
C TYR A 42 11.37 -6.09 8.83
N LEU A 43 12.70 -6.09 8.73
CA LEU A 43 13.49 -4.92 9.13
C LEU A 43 13.14 -3.70 8.26
N GLY A 44 12.85 -3.90 6.96
CA GLY A 44 12.37 -2.85 6.08
C GLY A 44 11.08 -2.20 6.53
N LEU A 45 10.15 -2.95 7.12
CA LEU A 45 8.92 -2.40 7.70
C LEU A 45 9.19 -1.51 8.92
N ALA A 46 10.30 -1.74 9.62
CA ALA A 46 10.70 -0.92 10.76
C ALA A 46 11.38 0.41 10.36
N PHE A 47 11.61 0.66 9.06
CA PHE A 47 12.34 1.84 8.58
C PHE A 47 11.79 3.17 9.13
N PRO A 48 10.47 3.46 9.15
CA PRO A 48 9.96 4.72 9.70
C PRO A 48 10.27 4.88 11.18
N VAL A 49 10.16 3.79 11.95
CA VAL A 49 10.47 3.78 13.39
C VAL A 49 11.95 4.05 13.61
N LEU A 50 12.82 3.41 12.81
CA LEU A 50 14.28 3.62 12.89
C LEU A 50 14.68 5.05 12.50
N CYS A 51 13.94 5.69 11.56
CA CYS A 51 14.12 7.12 11.28
C CYS A 51 13.85 7.97 12.53
N VAL A 52 12.76 7.71 13.24
CA VAL A 52 12.43 8.44 14.47
C VAL A 52 13.47 8.22 15.55
N VAL A 53 13.90 6.98 15.78
CA VAL A 53 14.95 6.64 16.76
C VAL A 53 16.25 7.39 16.46
N ASN A 54 16.71 7.38 15.20
CA ASN A 54 17.94 8.08 14.82
C ASN A 54 17.79 9.60 14.92
N LEU A 55 16.60 10.15 14.63
CA LEU A 55 16.32 11.57 14.85
C LEU A 55 16.39 11.94 16.34
N CYS A 56 15.90 11.08 17.24
CA CYS A 56 16.03 11.27 18.69
C CYS A 56 17.52 11.28 19.12
N PHE A 57 18.37 10.41 18.55
CA PHE A 57 19.81 10.46 18.82
C PHE A 57 20.46 11.75 18.31
N ILE A 58 20.09 12.24 17.13
CA ILE A 58 20.56 13.54 16.60
C ILE A 58 20.21 14.66 17.57
N ILE A 59 18.95 14.73 18.03
CA ILE A 59 18.48 15.73 18.99
C ILE A 59 19.23 15.59 20.32
N TYR A 60 19.40 14.38 20.83
CA TYR A 60 20.14 14.11 22.06
C TYR A 60 21.59 14.61 22.01
N TRP A 61 22.33 14.29 20.95
CA TRP A 61 23.71 14.73 20.77
C TRP A 61 23.83 16.24 20.53
N LEU A 62 22.83 16.86 19.89
CA LEU A 62 22.74 18.30 19.73
C LEU A 62 22.64 18.99 21.10
N PHE A 63 21.80 18.52 22.01
CA PHE A 63 21.67 19.06 23.36
C PHE A 63 22.92 18.91 24.20
N LEU A 64 23.71 17.86 23.98
CA LEU A 64 24.97 17.64 24.68
C LEU A 64 26.19 18.32 24.04
N TRP A 65 25.99 19.01 22.89
CA TRP A 65 27.07 19.61 22.09
C TRP A 65 28.16 18.63 21.65
N GLU A 66 27.82 17.35 21.51
CA GLU A 66 28.74 16.28 21.10
C GLU A 66 28.73 16.11 19.56
N TRP A 67 29.35 17.04 18.86
CA TRP A 67 29.33 17.16 17.40
C TRP A 67 29.78 15.92 16.65
N LYS A 68 30.70 15.14 17.23
CA LYS A 68 31.18 13.91 16.58
C LYS A 68 30.07 12.89 16.39
N PHE A 69 29.24 12.69 17.42
CA PHE A 69 28.15 11.73 17.38
C PHE A 69 26.93 12.28 16.63
N LEU A 70 26.70 13.59 16.69
CA LEU A 70 25.71 14.29 15.88
C LEU A 70 25.95 14.05 14.39
N LEU A 71 27.21 14.21 13.92
CA LEU A 71 27.55 14.03 12.52
C LEU A 71 27.32 12.59 12.03
N ILE A 72 27.48 11.57 12.85
CA ILE A 72 27.18 10.18 12.53
C ILE A 72 25.68 10.05 12.14
N GLY A 73 24.80 10.63 12.97
CA GLY A 73 23.35 10.62 12.70
C GLY A 73 22.99 11.36 11.42
N ILE A 74 23.53 12.57 11.22
CA ILE A 74 23.28 13.36 10.00
C ILE A 74 23.76 12.60 8.75
N PHE A 75 24.95 12.02 8.80
CA PHE A 75 25.52 11.27 7.69
C PHE A 75 24.69 10.03 7.35
N SER A 76 24.13 9.34 8.35
CA SER A 76 23.24 8.20 8.13
C SER A 76 21.97 8.58 7.35
N PHE A 77 21.37 9.75 7.64
CA PHE A 77 20.23 10.26 6.87
C PHE A 77 20.62 10.70 5.45
N LEU A 78 21.82 11.26 5.26
CA LEU A 78 22.30 11.57 3.92
C LEU A 78 22.47 10.30 3.07
N LEU A 79 23.01 9.22 3.65
CA LEU A 79 23.09 7.92 2.97
C LEU A 79 21.72 7.33 2.67
N CYS A 80 20.75 7.52 3.56
CA CYS A 80 19.38 7.01 3.40
C CYS A 80 18.44 8.01 2.70
N TRP A 81 18.94 9.11 2.13
CA TRP A 81 18.10 10.18 1.58
C TRP A 81 17.13 9.72 0.48
N GLY A 82 17.57 8.80 -0.38
CA GLY A 82 16.70 8.21 -1.41
C GLY A 82 15.52 7.43 -0.81
N PRO A 83 15.76 6.43 0.07
CA PRO A 83 14.73 5.75 0.85
C PRO A 83 13.82 6.70 1.65
N VAL A 84 14.39 7.70 2.33
CA VAL A 84 13.61 8.71 3.08
C VAL A 84 12.63 9.45 2.16
N LYS A 85 13.08 9.92 1.00
CA LYS A 85 12.20 10.60 0.02
C LYS A 85 11.10 9.68 -0.52
N ARG A 86 11.34 8.38 -0.66
CA ARG A 86 10.33 7.40 -1.12
C ARG A 86 9.27 7.15 -0.05
N TYR A 87 9.69 7.10 1.21
CA TYR A 87 8.79 6.85 2.35
C TYR A 87 8.01 8.10 2.75
N PHE A 88 8.67 9.26 2.74
CA PHE A 88 8.09 10.56 3.06
C PHE A 88 8.19 11.46 1.83
N PRO A 89 7.27 11.34 0.86
CA PRO A 89 7.33 12.13 -0.35
C PRO A 89 6.98 13.59 -0.05
N PHE A 90 8.01 14.45 -0.06
CA PHE A 90 7.83 15.90 0.00
C PHE A 90 7.54 16.43 -1.39
N HIS A 91 6.29 16.64 -1.71
CA HIS A 91 5.89 17.24 -2.97
C HIS A 91 5.32 18.62 -2.69
N SER A 92 5.88 19.63 -3.33
CA SER A 92 5.21 20.93 -3.38
C SER A 92 4.00 20.81 -4.30
N HIS A 93 2.85 21.28 -3.84
CA HIS A 93 1.67 21.38 -4.69
C HIS A 93 1.97 22.33 -5.84
N LYS A 94 1.77 21.87 -7.08
CA LYS A 94 1.84 22.72 -8.27
C LYS A 94 0.43 22.81 -8.80
N ASP A 95 -0.10 24.01 -8.89
CA ASP A 95 -1.34 24.27 -9.61
C ASP A 95 -1.07 24.10 -11.11
N VAL A 96 -1.50 22.95 -11.64
CA VAL A 96 -1.42 22.66 -13.08
C VAL A 96 -2.83 22.79 -13.65
N PRO A 97 -3.00 23.52 -14.76
CA PRO A 97 -4.31 23.63 -15.43
C PRO A 97 -4.91 22.25 -15.71
N ARG A 98 -6.23 22.12 -15.51
CA ARG A 98 -6.93 20.84 -15.67
C ARG A 98 -6.74 20.21 -17.05
N GLU A 99 -6.62 21.03 -18.09
CA GLU A 99 -6.42 20.63 -19.47
C GLU A 99 -5.06 19.97 -19.75
N GLU A 100 -4.10 20.20 -18.87
CA GLU A 100 -2.73 19.64 -18.95
C GLU A 100 -2.55 18.39 -18.10
N VAL A 101 -3.56 18.02 -17.30
CA VAL A 101 -3.51 16.91 -16.36
C VAL A 101 -4.38 15.75 -16.84
N LEU A 102 -3.82 14.54 -16.82
CA LEU A 102 -4.58 13.30 -16.92
C LEU A 102 -4.92 12.80 -15.52
N LYS A 103 -6.20 12.81 -15.18
CA LYS A 103 -6.66 12.33 -13.87
C LYS A 103 -7.03 10.86 -13.93
N VAL A 104 -6.28 10.04 -13.22
CA VAL A 104 -6.50 8.59 -13.14
C VAL A 104 -6.98 8.24 -11.73
N LEU A 105 -8.13 7.57 -11.65
CA LEU A 105 -8.64 6.97 -10.42
C LEU A 105 -8.35 5.46 -10.45
N THR A 106 -7.71 4.95 -9.42
CA THR A 106 -7.60 3.51 -9.17
C THR A 106 -8.34 3.17 -7.88
N TYR A 107 -9.21 2.14 -7.93
CA TYR A 107 -10.09 1.83 -6.81
C TYR A 107 -10.44 0.34 -6.77
N ASN A 108 -10.09 -0.33 -5.66
CA ASN A 108 -10.64 -1.64 -5.35
C ASN A 108 -12.07 -1.45 -4.82
N VAL A 109 -13.06 -1.84 -5.62
CA VAL A 109 -14.47 -1.56 -5.33
C VAL A 109 -15.17 -2.64 -4.51
N MET A 110 -14.48 -3.73 -4.18
CA MET A 110 -15.02 -4.84 -3.36
C MET A 110 -16.46 -5.21 -3.79
N ALA A 111 -16.62 -5.58 -5.07
CA ALA A 111 -17.92 -5.89 -5.68
C ALA A 111 -18.99 -4.78 -5.46
N PHE A 112 -18.57 -3.51 -5.45
CA PHE A 112 -19.41 -2.34 -5.12
C PHE A 112 -20.09 -2.43 -3.75
N GLY A 113 -19.40 -3.05 -2.78
CA GLY A 113 -19.91 -3.31 -1.43
C GLY A 113 -21.09 -4.28 -1.42
N TYR A 114 -21.23 -5.10 -2.45
CA TYR A 114 -22.35 -6.03 -2.64
C TYR A 114 -23.73 -5.36 -2.63
N LYS A 115 -23.80 -4.08 -3.00
CA LYS A 115 -25.03 -3.28 -2.99
C LYS A 115 -25.49 -2.98 -4.41
N ASN A 116 -26.80 -2.94 -4.59
CA ASN A 116 -27.40 -2.53 -5.87
C ASN A 116 -27.25 -1.01 -6.08
N HIS A 117 -27.53 -0.56 -7.29
CA HIS A 117 -27.62 0.85 -7.67
C HIS A 117 -28.99 1.14 -8.25
N THR A 118 -29.72 2.07 -7.62
CA THR A 118 -31.04 2.52 -8.08
C THR A 118 -31.15 4.03 -7.94
N LYS A 119 -32.14 4.65 -8.59
CA LYS A 119 -32.39 6.09 -8.45
C LYS A 119 -32.73 6.50 -7.01
N ILE A 120 -33.44 5.61 -6.26
CA ILE A 120 -33.86 5.88 -4.88
C ILE A 120 -32.75 5.57 -3.88
N ALA A 121 -31.95 4.51 -4.13
CA ALA A 121 -30.84 4.09 -3.29
C ALA A 121 -29.56 3.94 -4.13
N PRO A 122 -28.89 5.04 -4.46
CA PRO A 122 -27.71 5.00 -5.30
C PRO A 122 -26.54 4.40 -4.54
N ASN A 123 -25.74 3.57 -5.24
CA ASN A 123 -24.53 2.99 -4.71
C ASN A 123 -23.47 4.09 -4.51
N LYS A 124 -22.98 4.26 -3.29
CA LYS A 124 -22.04 5.33 -2.94
C LYS A 124 -20.70 5.22 -3.66
N ILE A 125 -20.24 3.99 -3.97
CA ILE A 125 -19.00 3.76 -4.70
C ILE A 125 -19.16 4.25 -6.14
N ILE A 126 -20.27 3.91 -6.80
CA ILE A 126 -20.58 4.37 -8.15
C ILE A 126 -20.71 5.90 -8.19
N GLN A 127 -21.40 6.49 -7.21
CA GLN A 127 -21.50 7.95 -7.10
C GLN A 127 -20.14 8.61 -6.92
N TYR A 128 -19.27 8.04 -6.08
CA TYR A 128 -17.92 8.54 -5.88
C TYR A 128 -17.13 8.52 -7.19
N ILE A 129 -17.19 7.42 -7.94
CA ILE A 129 -16.54 7.30 -9.25
C ILE A 129 -17.07 8.33 -10.23
N ALA A 130 -18.40 8.46 -10.35
CA ALA A 130 -19.05 9.43 -11.24
C ALA A 130 -18.66 10.89 -10.92
N ASN A 131 -18.55 11.22 -9.63
CA ASN A 131 -18.21 12.56 -9.16
C ASN A 131 -16.70 12.84 -9.08
N SER A 132 -15.86 11.85 -9.34
CA SER A 132 -14.41 11.99 -9.22
C SER A 132 -13.78 12.91 -10.26
N ASP A 133 -14.48 13.18 -11.36
CA ASP A 133 -13.97 13.86 -12.57
C ASP A 133 -12.67 13.21 -13.11
N ALA A 134 -12.49 11.92 -12.91
CA ALA A 134 -11.37 11.19 -13.48
C ALA A 134 -11.53 11.07 -15.01
N ASP A 135 -10.39 10.99 -15.70
CA ASP A 135 -10.38 10.75 -17.15
C ASP A 135 -10.33 9.25 -17.44
N ILE A 136 -9.67 8.50 -16.54
CA ILE A 136 -9.54 7.05 -16.59
C ILE A 136 -9.82 6.50 -15.20
N VAL A 137 -10.56 5.40 -15.12
CA VAL A 137 -10.91 4.70 -13.87
C VAL A 137 -10.49 3.25 -14.00
N CYS A 138 -9.59 2.82 -13.11
CA CYS A 138 -9.10 1.45 -12.99
C CYS A 138 -9.77 0.79 -11.77
N LEU A 139 -10.57 -0.23 -11.99
CA LEU A 139 -11.31 -0.91 -10.93
C LEU A 139 -10.75 -2.32 -10.71
N GLN A 140 -10.48 -2.66 -9.46
CA GLN A 140 -10.17 -4.00 -8.99
C GLN A 140 -11.37 -4.54 -8.20
N GLU A 141 -11.48 -5.86 -8.12
CA GLU A 141 -12.65 -6.55 -7.56
C GLU A 141 -13.97 -6.06 -8.15
N TYR A 142 -13.94 -5.73 -9.44
CA TYR A 142 -15.14 -5.38 -10.20
C TYR A 142 -16.06 -6.59 -10.29
N ALA A 143 -17.33 -6.41 -9.94
CA ALA A 143 -18.28 -7.49 -10.01
C ALA A 143 -19.60 -7.04 -10.65
N THR A 144 -20.22 -7.97 -11.39
CA THR A 144 -21.53 -7.77 -11.98
C THR A 144 -22.45 -8.94 -11.65
N ALA A 145 -23.68 -8.64 -11.29
CA ALA A 145 -24.70 -9.66 -11.06
C ALA A 145 -25.34 -10.13 -12.38
N LYS A 146 -25.79 -11.38 -12.40
CA LYS A 146 -26.54 -11.96 -13.52
C LYS A 146 -28.04 -11.68 -13.44
N SER A 147 -28.55 -11.34 -12.25
CA SER A 147 -29.97 -11.04 -12.02
C SER A 147 -30.24 -9.55 -12.13
N GLU A 148 -31.31 -9.18 -12.84
CA GLU A 148 -31.77 -7.79 -12.97
C GLU A 148 -32.20 -7.13 -11.64
N LYS A 149 -32.48 -7.93 -10.61
CA LYS A 149 -32.78 -7.43 -9.27
C LYS A 149 -31.53 -6.90 -8.55
N SER A 150 -30.34 -7.18 -9.07
CA SER A 150 -29.05 -6.82 -8.49
C SER A 150 -28.27 -5.87 -9.40
N LEU A 151 -27.02 -5.58 -9.07
CA LEU A 151 -26.15 -4.69 -9.82
C LEU A 151 -25.59 -5.39 -11.07
N THR A 152 -26.28 -5.22 -12.20
CA THR A 152 -25.87 -5.77 -13.50
C THR A 152 -24.82 -4.87 -14.18
N ALA A 153 -24.16 -5.41 -15.21
CA ALA A 153 -23.23 -4.64 -16.05
C ALA A 153 -23.91 -3.41 -16.68
N SER A 154 -25.15 -3.57 -17.18
CA SER A 154 -25.93 -2.48 -17.78
C SER A 154 -26.12 -1.32 -16.81
N LYS A 155 -26.55 -1.60 -15.57
CA LYS A 155 -26.75 -0.56 -14.54
C LYS A 155 -25.48 0.21 -14.22
N ILE A 156 -24.32 -0.48 -14.19
CA ILE A 156 -23.04 0.17 -13.99
C ILE A 156 -22.69 1.05 -15.19
N TYR A 157 -22.90 0.54 -16.42
CA TYR A 157 -22.60 1.29 -17.65
C TYR A 157 -23.47 2.54 -17.80
N ASP A 158 -24.75 2.44 -17.45
CA ASP A 158 -25.67 3.57 -17.46
C ASP A 158 -25.26 4.63 -16.43
N ALA A 159 -24.90 4.19 -15.23
CA ALA A 159 -24.46 5.09 -14.17
C ALA A 159 -23.08 5.74 -14.43
N LEU A 160 -22.22 5.10 -15.23
CA LEU A 160 -20.90 5.57 -15.63
C LEU A 160 -20.84 5.92 -17.12
N SER A 161 -21.96 6.40 -17.70
CA SER A 161 -22.08 6.73 -19.13
C SER A 161 -21.14 7.83 -19.60
N MET A 162 -20.59 8.65 -18.69
CA MET A 162 -19.55 9.63 -18.99
C MET A 162 -18.21 9.00 -19.44
N TYR A 163 -18.05 7.68 -19.26
CA TYR A 163 -16.90 6.91 -19.75
C TYR A 163 -17.33 6.03 -20.95
N PRO A 164 -17.31 6.55 -22.19
CA PRO A 164 -17.80 5.82 -23.35
C PRO A 164 -16.94 4.60 -23.72
N TYR A 165 -15.65 4.64 -23.33
CA TYR A 165 -14.73 3.54 -23.58
C TYR A 165 -14.54 2.70 -22.33
N ARG A 166 -14.67 1.39 -22.46
CA ARG A 166 -14.52 0.46 -21.34
C ARG A 166 -13.93 -0.87 -21.78
N SER A 167 -13.22 -1.49 -20.89
CA SER A 167 -12.69 -2.84 -21.04
C SER A 167 -12.86 -3.58 -19.72
N VAL A 168 -13.51 -4.74 -19.79
CA VAL A 168 -13.81 -5.57 -18.63
C VAL A 168 -13.28 -6.97 -18.86
N PHE A 169 -12.48 -7.48 -17.91
CA PHE A 169 -11.98 -8.84 -17.92
C PHE A 169 -12.48 -9.58 -16.69
N TYR A 170 -13.33 -10.58 -16.92
CA TYR A 170 -13.79 -11.46 -15.85
C TYR A 170 -12.80 -12.60 -15.66
N GLN A 171 -12.40 -12.82 -14.44
CA GLN A 171 -11.43 -13.85 -14.01
C GLN A 171 -12.16 -15.05 -13.41
N SER A 172 -13.26 -14.79 -12.70
CA SER A 172 -14.07 -15.80 -12.05
C SER A 172 -15.56 -15.53 -12.28
N SER A 173 -16.35 -16.58 -12.32
CA SER A 173 -17.80 -16.48 -12.49
C SER A 173 -18.52 -17.55 -11.68
N THR A 174 -19.47 -17.14 -10.89
CA THR A 174 -20.39 -18.01 -10.15
C THR A 174 -21.75 -18.07 -10.84
N LYS A 175 -22.68 -18.84 -10.28
CA LYS A 175 -24.09 -18.87 -10.75
C LYS A 175 -24.75 -17.47 -10.66
N PHE A 176 -24.33 -16.62 -9.74
CA PHE A 176 -24.98 -15.34 -9.43
C PHE A 176 -24.22 -14.11 -9.91
N GLN A 177 -22.90 -14.16 -9.95
CA GLN A 177 -22.03 -13.01 -10.19
C GLN A 177 -20.78 -13.40 -11.00
N SER A 178 -20.24 -12.42 -11.72
CA SER A 178 -18.94 -12.51 -12.37
C SER A 178 -18.02 -11.47 -11.75
N PHE A 179 -16.76 -11.85 -11.50
CA PHE A 179 -15.74 -11.04 -10.82
C PHE A 179 -14.54 -10.82 -11.72
N GLY A 180 -13.92 -9.66 -11.64
CA GLY A 180 -12.74 -9.34 -12.43
C GLY A 180 -12.19 -7.96 -12.20
N ILE A 181 -11.58 -7.41 -13.23
CA ILE A 181 -11.03 -6.06 -13.27
C ILE A 181 -11.62 -5.30 -14.45
N ALA A 182 -11.76 -3.99 -14.28
CA ALA A 182 -12.34 -3.15 -15.33
C ALA A 182 -11.58 -1.83 -15.47
N VAL A 183 -11.57 -1.30 -16.68
CA VAL A 183 -11.12 0.05 -16.99
C VAL A 183 -12.24 0.79 -17.69
N PHE A 184 -12.57 1.98 -17.21
CA PHE A 184 -13.48 2.93 -17.83
C PHE A 184 -12.70 4.18 -18.21
N SER A 185 -12.92 4.73 -19.38
CA SER A 185 -12.11 5.82 -19.92
C SER A 185 -12.96 6.82 -20.73
N LYS A 186 -12.62 8.10 -20.61
CA LYS A 186 -13.10 9.15 -21.53
C LYS A 186 -12.38 9.09 -22.88
N TYR A 187 -11.22 8.37 -22.95
CA TYR A 187 -10.40 8.25 -24.15
C TYR A 187 -10.48 6.85 -24.76
N PRO A 188 -10.27 6.71 -26.07
CA PRO A 188 -10.27 5.42 -26.74
C PRO A 188 -9.27 4.43 -26.13
N LEU A 189 -9.75 3.20 -25.90
CA LEU A 189 -8.97 2.06 -25.48
C LEU A 189 -8.74 1.12 -26.66
N SER A 190 -7.53 0.62 -26.82
CA SER A 190 -7.18 -0.37 -27.84
C SER A 190 -6.17 -1.39 -27.28
N ASN A 191 -5.94 -2.48 -28.02
CA ASN A 191 -5.01 -3.53 -27.67
C ASN A 191 -5.16 -4.06 -26.22
N SER A 192 -6.41 -4.07 -25.75
CA SER A 192 -6.75 -4.52 -24.39
C SER A 192 -6.54 -6.02 -24.25
N ARG A 193 -5.74 -6.44 -23.29
CA ARG A 193 -5.47 -7.84 -23.00
C ARG A 193 -5.33 -8.10 -21.53
N MET A 194 -5.65 -9.32 -21.11
CA MET A 194 -5.46 -9.81 -19.76
C MET A 194 -4.10 -10.50 -19.63
N VAL A 195 -3.36 -10.20 -18.58
CA VAL A 195 -2.21 -10.99 -18.11
C VAL A 195 -2.73 -11.88 -16.98
N LYS A 196 -2.82 -13.17 -17.24
CA LYS A 196 -3.31 -14.15 -16.27
C LYS A 196 -2.17 -14.53 -15.33
N TYR A 197 -2.50 -14.67 -14.06
CA TYR A 197 -1.67 -15.26 -13.01
C TYR A 197 -2.21 -16.65 -12.68
N ASP A 198 -1.47 -17.43 -11.96
CA ASP A 198 -1.94 -18.70 -11.39
C ASP A 198 -2.85 -18.40 -10.18
N SER A 199 -3.95 -17.74 -10.46
CA SER A 199 -4.93 -17.27 -9.46
C SER A 199 -6.29 -17.04 -10.11
N ASP A 200 -7.36 -17.45 -9.43
CA ASP A 200 -8.74 -17.25 -9.90
C ASP A 200 -9.25 -15.81 -9.74
N TYR A 201 -8.55 -14.99 -8.95
CA TYR A 201 -9.04 -13.66 -8.55
C TYR A 201 -8.07 -12.53 -8.88
N ASN A 202 -6.79 -12.85 -9.12
CA ASN A 202 -5.74 -11.87 -9.33
C ASN A 202 -5.25 -11.86 -10.78
N GLY A 203 -4.80 -10.71 -11.24
CA GLY A 203 -4.32 -10.53 -12.60
C GLY A 203 -4.13 -9.08 -12.94
N SER A 204 -3.60 -8.84 -14.13
CA SER A 204 -3.40 -7.50 -14.66
C SER A 204 -4.04 -7.36 -16.03
N SER A 205 -4.61 -6.20 -16.32
CA SER A 205 -5.02 -5.84 -17.67
C SER A 205 -4.12 -4.75 -18.23
N VAL A 206 -3.78 -4.88 -19.51
CA VAL A 206 -2.95 -3.93 -20.24
C VAL A 206 -3.77 -3.33 -21.37
N HIS A 207 -3.69 -2.03 -21.53
CA HIS A 207 -4.44 -1.26 -22.51
C HIS A 207 -3.54 -0.22 -23.17
N GLU A 208 -3.78 0.08 -24.42
CA GLU A 208 -3.34 1.32 -25.05
C GLU A 208 -4.44 2.35 -24.91
N VAL A 209 -4.10 3.53 -24.39
CA VAL A 209 -5.01 4.69 -24.30
C VAL A 209 -4.52 5.76 -25.26
N ASN A 210 -5.40 6.23 -26.15
CA ASN A 210 -5.06 7.29 -27.07
C ASN A 210 -5.56 8.63 -26.52
N ILE A 211 -4.64 9.50 -26.11
CA ILE A 211 -4.94 10.82 -25.56
C ILE A 211 -4.43 11.88 -26.53
N LYS A 212 -5.34 12.51 -27.25
CA LYS A 212 -5.02 13.58 -28.22
C LYS A 212 -3.90 13.16 -29.19
N GLY A 213 -3.94 11.92 -29.68
CA GLY A 213 -2.96 11.37 -30.62
C GLY A 213 -1.72 10.75 -29.98
N LYS A 214 -1.52 10.90 -28.66
CA LYS A 214 -0.44 10.24 -27.93
C LYS A 214 -0.92 8.91 -27.38
N LYS A 215 -0.17 7.85 -27.62
CA LYS A 215 -0.45 6.51 -27.09
C LYS A 215 0.25 6.32 -25.75
N LEU A 216 -0.49 5.95 -24.73
CA LEU A 216 0.00 5.58 -23.40
C LEU A 216 -0.35 4.13 -23.12
N THR A 217 0.54 3.41 -22.47
CA THR A 217 0.26 2.08 -21.93
C THR A 217 -0.30 2.22 -20.52
N LEU A 218 -1.51 1.74 -20.31
CA LEU A 218 -2.18 1.68 -19.01
C LEU A 218 -2.17 0.23 -18.52
N ILE A 219 -1.72 0.01 -17.29
CA ILE A 219 -1.76 -1.29 -16.64
C ILE A 219 -2.61 -1.18 -15.38
N ASN A 220 -3.67 -1.97 -15.30
CA ASN A 220 -4.50 -2.10 -14.11
C ASN A 220 -4.17 -3.43 -13.42
N ASN A 221 -3.59 -3.37 -12.22
CA ASN A 221 -3.14 -4.53 -11.48
C ASN A 221 -4.07 -4.84 -10.31
N HIS A 222 -4.44 -6.11 -10.17
CA HIS A 222 -4.99 -6.68 -8.95
C HIS A 222 -4.03 -7.76 -8.46
N LEU A 223 -3.17 -7.37 -7.52
CA LEU A 223 -2.13 -8.25 -6.97
C LEU A 223 -2.73 -9.20 -5.94
N GLU A 224 -2.05 -10.30 -5.69
CA GLU A 224 -2.47 -11.28 -4.70
C GLU A 224 -2.44 -10.69 -3.30
N SER A 225 -3.54 -10.87 -2.58
CA SER A 225 -3.60 -10.50 -1.17
C SER A 225 -2.86 -11.56 -0.33
N PHE A 226 -2.30 -11.15 0.80
CA PHE A 226 -1.82 -12.09 1.82
C PHE A 226 -3.01 -12.92 2.33
N LYS A 227 -3.31 -14.01 1.64
CA LYS A 227 -4.27 -15.00 2.15
C LYS A 227 -3.62 -15.69 3.35
N LEU A 228 -3.92 -15.20 4.55
CA LEU A 228 -3.67 -16.00 5.75
C LEU A 228 -4.49 -17.28 5.61
N THR A 229 -3.84 -18.41 5.41
CA THR A 229 -4.48 -19.71 5.41
C THR A 229 -5.13 -19.96 6.76
N MET A 230 -6.05 -20.93 6.85
CA MET A 230 -6.63 -21.32 8.16
C MET A 230 -5.52 -21.79 9.12
N GLU A 231 -4.47 -22.39 8.61
CA GLU A 231 -3.28 -22.78 9.36
C GLU A 231 -2.52 -21.56 9.91
N ASP A 232 -2.30 -20.54 9.08
CA ASP A 232 -1.69 -19.27 9.51
C ASP A 232 -2.52 -18.59 10.59
N ARG A 233 -3.84 -18.54 10.43
CA ARG A 233 -4.75 -17.96 11.43
C ARG A 233 -4.70 -18.72 12.76
N THR A 234 -4.66 -20.05 12.70
CA THR A 234 -4.56 -20.90 13.88
C THR A 234 -3.21 -20.68 14.57
N ARG A 235 -2.14 -20.57 13.79
CA ARG A 235 -0.78 -20.30 14.30
C ARG A 235 -0.70 -18.91 14.94
N TYR A 236 -1.28 -17.89 14.32
CA TYR A 236 -1.36 -16.53 14.90
C TYR A 236 -2.16 -16.52 16.20
N SER A 237 -3.33 -17.18 16.23
CA SER A 237 -4.16 -17.23 17.44
C SER A 237 -3.47 -17.98 18.58
N SER A 238 -2.70 -19.04 18.29
CA SER A 238 -1.93 -19.78 19.28
C SER A 238 -0.74 -18.94 19.83
N LEU A 239 -0.10 -18.14 18.99
CA LEU A 239 0.97 -17.24 19.41
C LEU A 239 0.45 -16.12 20.32
N ILE A 240 -0.71 -15.54 20.01
CA ILE A 240 -1.36 -14.52 20.85
C ILE A 240 -1.73 -15.12 22.21
N LYS A 241 -2.39 -16.28 22.25
CA LYS A 241 -2.73 -16.97 23.50
C LYS A 241 -1.50 -17.25 24.35
N ARG A 242 -0.43 -17.74 23.74
CA ARG A 242 0.83 -18.03 24.46
C ARG A 242 1.47 -16.75 25.03
N SER A 243 1.36 -15.62 24.32
CA SER A 243 1.83 -14.33 24.82
C SER A 243 0.98 -13.82 26.00
N GLU A 244 -0.34 -14.03 25.96
CA GLU A 244 -1.26 -13.70 27.06
C GLU A 244 -1.03 -14.58 28.29
N GLU A 245 -0.79 -15.87 28.12
CA GLU A 245 -0.43 -16.81 29.21
C GLU A 245 0.89 -16.39 29.86
N HIS A 246 1.93 -16.10 29.08
CA HIS A 246 3.22 -15.62 29.62
C HIS A 246 3.07 -14.28 30.35
N THR A 247 2.23 -13.39 29.87
CA THR A 247 2.00 -12.09 30.54
C THR A 247 1.26 -12.28 31.87
N SER A 248 0.30 -13.20 31.93
CA SER A 248 -0.45 -13.53 33.16
C SER A 248 0.43 -14.25 34.19
N GLU A 249 1.33 -15.15 33.77
CA GLU A 249 2.31 -15.80 34.65
C GLU A 249 3.29 -14.77 35.26
N LEU A 250 3.83 -13.84 34.45
CA LEU A 250 4.71 -12.77 34.94
C LEU A 250 3.98 -11.84 35.93
N GLN A 251 2.71 -11.51 35.69
CA GLN A 251 1.90 -10.72 36.62
C GLN A 251 1.61 -11.46 37.94
N SER A 252 1.43 -12.79 37.89
CA SER A 252 1.24 -13.59 39.11
C SER A 252 2.51 -13.68 39.97
N LEU A 253 3.69 -13.64 39.34
CA LEU A 253 4.99 -13.65 40.03
C LEU A 253 5.37 -12.29 40.63
N THR A 254 4.83 -11.19 40.10
CA THR A 254 5.06 -9.84 40.63
C THR A 254 4.10 -9.43 41.76
N ASN A 255 3.08 -10.23 42.03
CA ASN A 255 2.10 -10.02 43.12
C ASN A 255 2.38 -10.90 44.36
N LEU A 256 3.53 -11.54 44.45
CA LEU A 256 4.10 -12.25 45.62
C LEU A 256 5.20 -11.41 46.24
#